data_0bd0e62e779a27038b166e488b175e0b
#
_entry.id   0bd0e62e779a27038b166e488b175e0b
#
_cell.length_a   1.000
_cell.length_b   1.000
_cell.length_c   1.000
_cell.angle_alpha   90.00
_cell.angle_beta   90.00
_cell.angle_gamma   90.00
#
_symmetry.space_group_name_H-M   'P 1'
#
loop_
_entity.id
_entity.type
_entity.pdbx_description
1 polymer ?
#
loop_
_entity_poly.entity_id
_entity_poly.type
_entity_poly.pdbx_seq_one_letter_code
_entity_poly.pdbx_strand_id
1 'polypeptide(L)'
;MDLGMDKERFNERSARTLLSLAHMDAESSWADATNDMYTMRRLMDWMRDRLGQDYAPNTRETIRRFTLHQFCVGAIVEQNADRPDRPINSPKWNYRLNPNLIPVLHAVGTDDYELRIAEFLGGVETWRQQQAEIRMMNKVPVELPDGTGVMLSAGGQNVLIKDMVEEFCPRYAPGGQVLYIDDADHSFRTQQEALMASVGIELPEHGKVPDLIVWMADKEWLFLMEACSTHGPIDVMRKCELVDLFASRKSRLVFVSCFPDRMVMRQYLADLAWETEAWCASDPDHIIHLDGERFMGPYSYGVVEPDE
;
A
#
# COMPACT_ATOMS: atom_id res chain seq x y z
N MET A 1 -6.89 2.15 31.36
CA MET A 1 -5.61 1.58 31.81
C MET A 1 -5.64 0.07 31.73
N ASP A 2 -6.76 -0.51 31.96
CA ASP A 2 -6.92 -1.96 32.13
C ASP A 2 -6.61 -2.78 30.85
N LEU A 3 -6.73 -2.17 29.65
CA LEU A 3 -6.40 -2.81 28.37
C LEU A 3 -4.91 -2.69 27.96
N GLY A 4 -4.01 -2.29 28.87
CA GLY A 4 -2.57 -2.22 28.61
C GLY A 4 -2.12 -1.09 27.67
N MET A 5 -2.94 -0.08 27.45
CA MET A 5 -2.62 1.08 26.61
C MET A 5 -1.89 2.17 27.39
N ASP A 6 -1.01 2.93 26.73
CA ASP A 6 -0.30 4.08 27.31
C ASP A 6 -1.25 5.23 27.67
N LYS A 7 -0.91 6.00 28.70
CA LYS A 7 -1.72 7.16 29.16
C LYS A 7 -2.00 8.18 28.05
N GLU A 8 -1.08 8.41 27.14
CA GLU A 8 -1.25 9.33 26.01
C GLU A 8 -2.38 8.93 25.05
N ARG A 9 -2.83 7.68 25.12
CA ARG A 9 -3.94 7.13 24.32
C ARG A 9 -5.30 7.34 24.98
N PHE A 10 -5.36 7.78 26.23
CA PHE A 10 -6.59 8.12 26.95
C PHE A 10 -7.05 9.54 26.60
N ASN A 11 -7.69 9.69 25.46
CA ASN A 11 -8.25 10.95 25.00
C ASN A 11 -9.66 10.72 24.41
N GLU A 12 -10.43 11.79 24.30
CA GLU A 12 -11.81 11.73 23.79
C GLU A 12 -11.92 11.07 22.40
N ARG A 13 -10.97 11.33 21.51
CA ARG A 13 -10.97 10.71 20.18
C ARG A 13 -10.87 9.18 20.29
N SER A 14 -9.98 8.67 21.12
CA SER A 14 -9.81 7.23 21.35
C SER A 14 -11.06 6.62 21.98
N ALA A 15 -11.64 7.29 23.00
CA ALA A 15 -12.87 6.84 23.64
C ALA A 15 -14.03 6.78 22.63
N ARG A 16 -14.26 7.85 21.85
CA ARG A 16 -15.30 7.89 20.83
C ARG A 16 -15.10 6.83 19.73
N THR A 17 -13.84 6.59 19.35
CA THR A 17 -13.52 5.54 18.38
C THR A 17 -13.88 4.16 18.91
N LEU A 18 -13.56 3.86 20.17
CA LEU A 18 -13.89 2.59 20.82
C LEU A 18 -15.41 2.41 20.93
N LEU A 19 -16.13 3.41 21.45
CA LEU A 19 -17.58 3.39 21.56
C LEU A 19 -18.27 3.17 20.20
N SER A 20 -17.79 3.85 19.16
CA SER A 20 -18.34 3.68 17.81
C SER A 20 -18.12 2.29 17.26
N LEU A 21 -16.95 1.68 17.50
CA LEU A 21 -16.65 0.31 17.11
C LEU A 21 -17.48 -0.72 17.91
N ALA A 22 -17.78 -0.41 19.17
CA ALA A 22 -18.65 -1.21 20.02
C ALA A 22 -20.15 -1.00 19.72
N HIS A 23 -20.50 -0.10 18.80
CA HIS A 23 -21.87 0.29 18.48
C HIS A 23 -22.61 0.92 19.65
N MET A 24 -21.93 1.73 20.47
CA MET A 24 -22.44 2.28 21.72
C MET A 24 -22.62 3.80 21.65
N ASP A 25 -23.68 4.27 22.30
CA ASP A 25 -23.98 5.68 22.52
C ASP A 25 -24.32 5.94 24.01
N ALA A 26 -24.85 7.12 24.32
CA ALA A 26 -25.17 7.50 25.69
C ALA A 26 -26.31 6.69 26.34
N GLU A 27 -27.13 6.01 25.54
CA GLU A 27 -28.28 5.22 25.99
C GLU A 27 -27.96 3.73 26.11
N SER A 28 -26.81 3.29 25.54
CA SER A 28 -26.41 1.90 25.46
C SER A 28 -25.85 1.38 26.80
N SER A 29 -26.12 0.13 27.11
CA SER A 29 -25.44 -0.64 28.15
C SER A 29 -24.17 -1.29 27.61
N TRP A 30 -23.12 -1.48 28.42
CA TRP A 30 -21.95 -2.24 28.05
C TRP A 30 -22.27 -3.68 27.62
N ALA A 31 -23.37 -4.24 28.10
CA ALA A 31 -23.87 -5.55 27.67
C ALA A 31 -24.34 -5.56 26.21
N ASP A 32 -24.61 -4.40 25.60
CA ASP A 32 -25.07 -4.27 24.23
C ASP A 32 -23.91 -4.12 23.22
N ALA A 33 -22.66 -4.09 23.69
CA ALA A 33 -21.49 -3.91 22.85
C ALA A 33 -21.39 -5.01 21.78
N THR A 34 -21.10 -4.61 20.54
CA THR A 34 -20.94 -5.52 19.40
C THR A 34 -19.55 -5.38 18.79
N ASN A 35 -19.21 -6.25 17.83
CA ASN A 35 -17.97 -6.18 17.07
C ASN A 35 -18.22 -6.14 15.56
N ASP A 36 -19.23 -5.42 15.14
CA ASP A 36 -19.53 -5.21 13.72
C ASP A 36 -18.38 -4.53 12.98
N MET A 37 -18.30 -4.81 11.67
CA MET A 37 -17.26 -4.21 10.83
C MET A 37 -17.64 -2.81 10.37
N TYR A 38 -16.77 -1.85 10.61
CA TYR A 38 -16.93 -0.46 10.20
C TYR A 38 -15.86 -0.01 9.23
N THR A 39 -16.28 0.50 8.07
CA THR A 39 -15.37 1.33 7.26
C THR A 39 -15.13 2.66 7.98
N MET A 40 -14.03 3.33 7.64
CA MET A 40 -13.70 4.63 8.24
C MET A 40 -14.83 5.64 8.09
N ARG A 41 -15.54 5.62 6.95
CA ARG A 41 -16.69 6.49 6.71
C ARG A 41 -17.84 6.20 7.68
N ARG A 42 -18.26 4.93 7.80
CA ARG A 42 -19.33 4.53 8.72
C ARG A 42 -18.99 4.84 10.18
N LEU A 43 -17.70 4.73 10.55
CA LEU A 43 -17.23 5.05 11.88
C LEU A 43 -17.40 6.55 12.19
N MET A 44 -16.99 7.41 11.25
CA MET A 44 -17.15 8.86 11.40
C MET A 44 -18.62 9.29 11.37
N ASP A 45 -19.45 8.68 10.53
CA ASP A 45 -20.88 8.92 10.50
C ASP A 45 -21.53 8.55 11.85
N TRP A 46 -21.14 7.42 12.47
CA TRP A 46 -21.60 7.06 13.81
C TRP A 46 -21.21 8.10 14.88
N MET A 47 -19.94 8.55 14.84
CA MET A 47 -19.47 9.59 15.78
C MET A 47 -20.28 10.87 15.67
N ARG A 48 -20.63 11.28 14.45
CA ARG A 48 -21.47 12.46 14.20
C ARG A 48 -22.90 12.24 14.68
N ASP A 49 -23.52 11.14 14.27
CA ASP A 49 -24.95 10.93 14.40
C ASP A 49 -25.35 10.47 15.82
N ARG A 50 -24.47 9.77 16.54
CA ARG A 50 -24.73 9.15 17.83
C ARG A 50 -23.92 9.73 18.98
N LEU A 51 -22.70 10.21 18.72
CA LEU A 51 -21.84 10.77 19.77
C LEU A 51 -21.73 12.30 19.66
N GLY A 52 -22.47 12.93 18.76
CA GLY A 52 -22.51 14.39 18.59
C GLY A 52 -21.19 15.02 18.16
N GLN A 53 -20.27 14.23 17.57
CA GLN A 53 -18.96 14.71 17.16
C GLN A 53 -18.80 14.66 15.65
N ASP A 54 -18.94 15.78 15.00
CA ASP A 54 -18.69 15.94 13.57
C ASP A 54 -17.22 16.30 13.34
N TYR A 55 -16.44 15.33 12.86
CA TYR A 55 -15.05 15.52 12.53
C TYR A 55 -14.89 15.97 11.07
N ALA A 56 -14.03 16.98 10.85
CA ALA A 56 -13.66 17.39 9.51
C ALA A 56 -13.05 16.20 8.71
N PRO A 57 -13.25 16.16 7.38
CA PRO A 57 -12.76 15.05 6.52
C PRO A 57 -11.28 14.72 6.70
N ASN A 58 -10.43 15.72 6.93
CA ASN A 58 -8.99 15.54 7.16
C ASN A 58 -8.67 14.80 8.48
N THR A 59 -9.60 14.79 9.45
CA THR A 59 -9.43 14.06 10.72
C THR A 59 -9.44 12.54 10.52
N ARG A 60 -9.97 12.06 9.39
CA ARG A 60 -9.98 10.65 9.01
C ARG A 60 -8.60 10.02 9.15
N GLU A 61 -7.56 10.66 8.61
CA GLU A 61 -6.20 10.13 8.64
C GLU A 61 -5.62 10.19 10.06
N THR A 62 -5.95 11.21 10.83
CA THR A 62 -5.57 11.33 12.23
C THR A 62 -6.16 10.18 13.08
N ILE A 63 -7.44 9.85 12.90
CA ILE A 63 -8.08 8.71 13.59
C ILE A 63 -7.43 7.40 13.16
N ARG A 64 -7.20 7.21 11.87
CA ARG A 64 -6.56 6.00 11.34
C ARG A 64 -5.17 5.80 11.93
N ARG A 65 -4.30 6.81 11.85
CA ARG A 65 -2.88 6.73 12.21
C ARG A 65 -2.66 6.72 13.72
N PHE A 66 -3.34 7.59 14.45
CA PHE A 66 -3.06 7.83 15.86
C PHE A 66 -4.04 7.15 16.84
N THR A 67 -5.10 6.50 16.35
CA THR A 67 -6.04 5.77 17.20
C THR A 67 -6.18 4.33 16.74
N LEU A 68 -6.72 4.08 15.54
CA LEU A 68 -7.00 2.72 15.07
C LEU A 68 -5.72 1.88 14.90
N HIS A 69 -4.65 2.46 14.36
CA HIS A 69 -3.37 1.76 14.29
C HIS A 69 -2.88 1.32 15.69
N GLN A 70 -2.98 2.20 16.68
CA GLN A 70 -2.59 1.88 18.07
C GLN A 70 -3.50 0.82 18.70
N PHE A 71 -4.80 0.86 18.39
CA PHE A 71 -5.74 -0.17 18.83
C PHE A 71 -5.43 -1.53 18.18
N CYS A 72 -4.99 -1.56 16.92
CA CYS A 72 -4.53 -2.79 16.28
C CYS A 72 -3.27 -3.34 16.94
N VAL A 73 -2.28 -2.48 17.24
CA VAL A 73 -1.06 -2.87 17.96
C VAL A 73 -1.39 -3.39 19.37
N GLY A 74 -2.37 -2.76 20.03
CA GLY A 74 -2.87 -3.17 21.35
C GLY A 74 -3.77 -4.41 21.35
N ALA A 75 -4.03 -5.04 20.22
CA ALA A 75 -4.95 -6.17 20.05
C ALA A 75 -6.42 -5.84 20.41
N ILE A 76 -6.77 -4.56 20.51
CA ILE A 76 -8.13 -4.09 20.78
C ILE A 76 -9.01 -4.17 19.54
N VAL A 77 -8.41 -3.90 18.37
CA VAL A 77 -9.07 -3.84 17.07
C VAL A 77 -8.36 -4.73 16.07
N GLU A 78 -9.10 -5.38 15.21
CA GLU A 78 -8.60 -6.04 14.00
C GLU A 78 -9.10 -5.34 12.75
N GLN A 79 -8.29 -5.40 11.70
CA GLN A 79 -8.59 -4.79 10.41
C GLN A 79 -8.85 -5.86 9.36
N ASN A 80 -9.84 -5.61 8.48
CA ASN A 80 -10.15 -6.49 7.34
C ASN A 80 -10.34 -7.96 7.71
N ALA A 81 -10.98 -8.24 8.85
CA ALA A 81 -11.19 -9.60 9.31
C ALA A 81 -11.99 -10.47 8.31
N ASP A 82 -12.81 -9.83 7.49
CA ASP A 82 -13.56 -10.45 6.39
C ASP A 82 -12.69 -10.77 5.17
N ARG A 83 -11.62 -10.00 4.97
CA ARG A 83 -10.72 -10.13 3.82
C ARG A 83 -9.31 -9.61 4.16
N PRO A 84 -8.45 -10.43 4.75
CA PRO A 84 -7.10 -10.02 5.19
C PRO A 84 -6.18 -9.53 4.08
N ASP A 85 -6.38 -9.99 2.85
CA ASP A 85 -5.65 -9.62 1.63
C ASP A 85 -6.15 -8.32 0.96
N ARG A 86 -7.05 -7.58 1.63
CA ARG A 86 -7.63 -6.35 1.05
C ARG A 86 -6.56 -5.29 0.81
N PRO A 87 -6.50 -4.70 -0.39
CA PRO A 87 -5.56 -3.63 -0.71
C PRO A 87 -5.67 -2.44 0.25
N ILE A 88 -4.54 -1.84 0.62
CA ILE A 88 -4.45 -0.75 1.61
C ILE A 88 -5.34 0.45 1.22
N ASN A 89 -5.43 0.75 -0.09
CA ASN A 89 -6.22 1.86 -0.61
C ASN A 89 -7.70 1.51 -0.87
N SER A 90 -8.15 0.33 -0.46
CA SER A 90 -9.53 -0.10 -0.69
C SER A 90 -10.52 0.79 0.08
N PRO A 91 -11.57 1.31 -0.57
CA PRO A 91 -12.64 2.05 0.12
C PRO A 91 -13.45 1.15 1.07
N LYS A 92 -13.30 -0.18 0.94
CA LYS A 92 -13.92 -1.19 1.79
C LYS A 92 -13.04 -1.57 2.99
N TRP A 93 -11.88 -0.91 3.18
CA TRP A 93 -11.04 -1.13 4.35
C TRP A 93 -11.87 -0.93 5.62
N ASN A 94 -11.86 -1.92 6.51
CA ASN A 94 -12.72 -1.91 7.68
C ASN A 94 -11.97 -2.31 8.95
N TYR A 95 -12.61 -2.02 10.07
CA TYR A 95 -12.15 -2.29 11.41
C TYR A 95 -13.29 -2.87 12.23
N ARG A 96 -12.97 -3.77 13.15
CA ARG A 96 -13.88 -4.23 14.20
C ARG A 96 -13.14 -4.43 15.51
N LEU A 97 -13.86 -4.50 16.62
CA LEU A 97 -13.27 -4.90 17.89
C LEU A 97 -12.78 -6.34 17.81
N ASN A 98 -11.69 -6.63 18.52
CA ASN A 98 -11.26 -8.01 18.72
C ASN A 98 -12.41 -8.81 19.36
N PRO A 99 -12.83 -9.95 18.79
CA PRO A 99 -13.90 -10.76 19.36
C PRO A 99 -13.67 -11.13 20.83
N ASN A 100 -12.43 -11.34 21.24
CA ASN A 100 -12.06 -11.68 22.62
C ASN A 100 -12.22 -10.49 23.58
N LEU A 101 -12.36 -9.25 23.09
CA LEU A 101 -12.61 -8.07 23.89
C LEU A 101 -14.10 -7.93 24.25
N ILE A 102 -15.02 -8.47 23.47
CA ILE A 102 -16.46 -8.32 23.69
C ILE A 102 -16.90 -8.87 25.07
N PRO A 103 -16.47 -10.06 25.51
CA PRO A 103 -16.78 -10.52 26.87
C PRO A 103 -16.28 -9.58 27.98
N VAL A 104 -15.15 -8.88 27.77
CA VAL A 104 -14.64 -7.88 28.72
C VAL A 104 -15.58 -6.68 28.79
N LEU A 105 -16.01 -6.17 27.63
CA LEU A 105 -16.95 -5.05 27.56
C LEU A 105 -18.29 -5.39 28.21
N HIS A 106 -18.82 -6.57 27.96
CA HIS A 106 -20.06 -7.04 28.57
C HIS A 106 -19.99 -7.19 30.10
N ALA A 107 -18.77 -7.45 30.62
CA ALA A 107 -18.54 -7.60 32.05
C ALA A 107 -18.31 -6.27 32.79
N VAL A 108 -18.24 -5.13 32.07
CA VAL A 108 -18.00 -3.82 32.71
C VAL A 108 -19.10 -3.52 33.75
N GLY A 109 -18.68 -3.27 35.00
CA GLY A 109 -19.58 -3.03 36.13
C GLY A 109 -20.13 -4.29 36.78
N THR A 110 -19.65 -5.47 36.42
CA THR A 110 -19.97 -6.75 37.10
C THR A 110 -18.77 -7.30 37.88
N ASP A 111 -19.00 -8.29 38.72
CA ASP A 111 -17.95 -8.97 39.49
C ASP A 111 -16.98 -9.77 38.59
N ASP A 112 -17.38 -10.14 37.38
CA ASP A 112 -16.59 -10.91 36.42
C ASP A 112 -15.57 -10.06 35.65
N TYR A 113 -15.61 -8.73 35.76
CA TYR A 113 -14.79 -7.83 34.95
C TYR A 113 -13.29 -8.11 35.07
N GLU A 114 -12.78 -8.24 36.31
CA GLU A 114 -11.34 -8.49 36.52
C GLU A 114 -10.89 -9.84 35.94
N LEU A 115 -11.72 -10.87 36.01
CA LEU A 115 -11.45 -12.16 35.42
C LEU A 115 -11.38 -12.05 33.88
N ARG A 116 -12.38 -11.41 33.26
CA ARG A 116 -12.46 -11.26 31.81
C ARG A 116 -11.32 -10.45 31.22
N ILE A 117 -10.89 -9.39 31.91
CA ILE A 117 -9.76 -8.59 31.46
C ILE A 117 -8.44 -9.36 31.58
N ALA A 118 -8.26 -10.16 32.64
CA ALA A 118 -7.08 -11.01 32.79
C ALA A 118 -7.01 -12.09 31.70
N GLU A 119 -8.13 -12.72 31.37
CA GLU A 119 -8.25 -13.69 30.26
C GLU A 119 -7.89 -13.03 28.93
N PHE A 120 -8.43 -11.85 28.63
CA PHE A 120 -8.13 -11.10 27.41
C PHE A 120 -6.64 -10.77 27.31
N LEU A 121 -6.06 -10.20 28.36
CA LEU A 121 -4.64 -9.81 28.37
C LEU A 121 -3.72 -11.03 28.24
N GLY A 122 -4.07 -12.16 28.84
CA GLY A 122 -3.33 -13.42 28.68
C GLY A 122 -3.35 -13.96 27.26
N GLY A 123 -4.39 -13.66 26.47
CA GLY A 123 -4.53 -14.08 25.08
C GLY A 123 -3.91 -13.13 24.05
N VAL A 124 -3.54 -11.90 24.45
CA VAL A 124 -3.10 -10.85 23.50
C VAL A 124 -1.88 -11.26 22.69
N GLU A 125 -0.88 -11.87 23.30
CA GLU A 125 0.36 -12.28 22.61
C GLU A 125 0.07 -13.37 21.57
N THR A 126 -0.72 -14.39 21.93
CA THR A 126 -1.13 -15.45 21.00
C THR A 126 -1.92 -14.87 19.82
N TRP A 127 -2.85 -13.93 20.10
CA TRP A 127 -3.61 -13.27 19.04
C TRP A 127 -2.69 -12.44 18.12
N ARG A 128 -1.71 -11.70 18.68
CA ARG A 128 -0.72 -10.97 17.88
C ARG A 128 0.09 -11.88 16.96
N GLN A 129 0.50 -13.04 17.46
CA GLN A 129 1.22 -14.03 16.66
C GLN A 129 0.35 -14.55 15.51
N GLN A 130 -0.91 -14.91 15.77
CA GLN A 130 -1.86 -15.33 14.74
C GLN A 130 -2.09 -14.23 13.67
N GLN A 131 -2.25 -12.97 14.08
CA GLN A 131 -2.38 -11.85 13.14
C GLN A 131 -1.12 -11.60 12.32
N ALA A 132 0.06 -11.82 12.90
CA ALA A 132 1.33 -11.75 12.19
C ALA A 132 1.45 -12.87 11.15
N GLU A 133 1.08 -14.10 11.49
CA GLU A 133 1.04 -15.23 10.56
C GLU A 133 0.09 -14.97 9.39
N ILE A 134 -1.14 -14.50 9.65
CA ILE A 134 -2.12 -14.13 8.61
C ILE A 134 -1.54 -13.07 7.69
N ARG A 135 -0.87 -12.05 8.24
CA ARG A 135 -0.23 -10.99 7.42
C ARG A 135 0.90 -11.56 6.57
N MET A 136 1.71 -12.46 7.12
CA MET A 136 2.79 -13.11 6.36
C MET A 136 2.25 -13.97 5.22
N MET A 137 1.17 -14.73 5.44
CA MET A 137 0.53 -15.55 4.41
C MET A 137 -0.05 -14.74 3.24
N ASN A 138 -0.40 -13.48 3.48
CA ASN A 138 -0.97 -12.58 2.46
C ASN A 138 0.07 -11.69 1.77
N LYS A 139 1.35 -11.79 2.13
CA LYS A 139 2.43 -11.07 1.44
C LYS A 139 2.61 -11.57 0.01
N VAL A 140 3.05 -10.67 -0.86
CA VAL A 140 3.34 -10.97 -2.27
C VAL A 140 4.82 -11.35 -2.38
N PRO A 141 5.17 -12.62 -2.68
CA PRO A 141 6.55 -13.00 -2.91
C PRO A 141 7.01 -12.47 -4.27
N VAL A 142 8.19 -11.85 -4.30
CA VAL A 142 8.85 -11.33 -5.51
C VAL A 142 10.26 -11.89 -5.57
N GLU A 143 10.66 -12.38 -6.73
CA GLU A 143 12.04 -12.80 -7.02
C GLU A 143 12.74 -11.70 -7.82
N LEU A 144 13.80 -11.13 -7.22
CA LEU A 144 14.59 -10.10 -7.90
C LEU A 144 15.48 -10.72 -9.00
N PRO A 145 15.95 -9.93 -9.98
CA PRO A 145 16.80 -10.41 -11.06
C PRO A 145 18.11 -11.10 -10.62
N ASP A 146 18.57 -10.83 -9.41
CA ASP A 146 19.75 -11.47 -8.79
C ASP A 146 19.42 -12.76 -8.05
N GLY A 147 18.16 -13.22 -8.08
CA GLY A 147 17.67 -14.40 -7.36
C GLY A 147 17.31 -14.15 -5.88
N THR A 148 17.40 -12.91 -5.41
CA THR A 148 17.00 -12.56 -4.05
C THR A 148 15.47 -12.55 -3.92
N GLY A 149 14.93 -13.31 -2.95
CA GLY A 149 13.50 -13.28 -2.64
C GLY A 149 13.14 -12.13 -1.71
N VAL A 150 12.11 -11.37 -2.03
CA VAL A 150 11.52 -10.31 -1.19
C VAL A 150 10.04 -10.57 -0.97
N MET A 151 9.51 -10.11 0.16
CA MET A 151 8.10 -10.27 0.51
C MET A 151 7.47 -8.89 0.63
N LEU A 152 6.67 -8.49 -0.36
CA LEU A 152 5.93 -7.22 -0.34
C LEU A 152 4.62 -7.35 0.44
N SER A 153 4.09 -6.25 0.93
CA SER A 153 2.80 -6.18 1.62
C SER A 153 1.66 -6.66 0.72
N ALA A 154 0.57 -7.15 1.30
CA ALA A 154 -0.63 -7.50 0.53
C ALA A 154 -1.22 -6.29 -0.20
N GLY A 155 -1.57 -6.46 -1.47
CA GLY A 155 -2.28 -5.43 -2.25
C GLY A 155 -2.09 -5.55 -3.75
N GLY A 156 -3.08 -5.06 -4.51
CA GLY A 156 -3.06 -5.14 -5.97
C GLY A 156 -1.93 -4.35 -6.63
N GLN A 157 -1.46 -3.27 -6.00
CA GLN A 157 -0.28 -2.52 -6.46
C GLN A 157 0.98 -3.38 -6.36
N ASN A 158 1.18 -4.09 -5.25
CA ASN A 158 2.33 -4.97 -5.06
C ASN A 158 2.30 -6.22 -5.94
N VAL A 159 1.11 -6.70 -6.34
CA VAL A 159 1.00 -7.72 -7.39
C VAL A 159 1.51 -7.17 -8.72
N LEU A 160 1.14 -5.93 -9.08
CA LEU A 160 1.66 -5.31 -10.30
C LEU A 160 3.17 -5.03 -10.21
N ILE A 161 3.69 -4.62 -9.04
CA ILE A 161 5.13 -4.46 -8.83
C ILE A 161 5.86 -5.81 -9.01
N LYS A 162 5.27 -6.91 -8.53
CA LYS A 162 5.79 -8.25 -8.81
C LYS A 162 5.92 -8.50 -10.31
N ASP A 163 4.84 -8.24 -11.07
CA ASP A 163 4.86 -8.42 -12.53
C ASP A 163 5.88 -7.49 -13.21
N MET A 164 6.07 -6.26 -12.70
CA MET A 164 7.12 -5.35 -13.18
C MET A 164 8.52 -5.94 -12.98
N VAL A 165 8.79 -6.56 -11.84
CA VAL A 165 10.10 -7.17 -11.54
C VAL A 165 10.29 -8.48 -12.32
N GLU A 166 9.31 -9.39 -12.29
CA GLU A 166 9.45 -10.76 -12.80
C GLU A 166 9.16 -10.87 -14.30
N GLU A 167 8.35 -9.97 -14.88
CA GLU A 167 7.94 -10.04 -16.28
C GLU A 167 8.53 -8.91 -17.14
N PHE A 168 8.49 -7.65 -16.66
CA PHE A 168 9.05 -6.52 -17.41
C PHE A 168 10.58 -6.53 -17.38
N CYS A 169 11.20 -6.65 -16.21
CA CYS A 169 12.66 -6.50 -16.10
C CYS A 169 13.44 -7.51 -16.98
N PRO A 170 13.11 -8.82 -17.01
CA PRO A 170 13.83 -9.76 -17.89
C PRO A 170 13.73 -9.42 -19.38
N ARG A 171 12.65 -8.78 -19.82
CA ARG A 171 12.39 -8.45 -21.24
C ARG A 171 13.01 -7.13 -21.67
N TYR A 172 12.85 -6.09 -20.86
CA TYR A 172 13.18 -4.72 -21.26
C TYR A 172 14.37 -4.11 -20.51
N ALA A 173 14.73 -4.70 -19.38
CA ALA A 173 15.90 -4.32 -18.58
C ALA A 173 16.75 -5.55 -18.19
N PRO A 174 17.17 -6.41 -19.16
CA PRO A 174 17.92 -7.63 -18.83
C PRO A 174 19.23 -7.27 -18.12
N GLY A 175 19.53 -7.98 -17.01
CA GLY A 175 20.68 -7.68 -16.16
C GLY A 175 20.53 -6.42 -15.30
N GLY A 176 19.35 -5.80 -15.31
CA GLY A 176 19.04 -4.64 -14.46
C GLY A 176 19.03 -5.00 -12.97
N GLN A 177 19.52 -4.08 -12.16
CA GLN A 177 19.51 -4.18 -10.70
C GLN A 177 18.35 -3.38 -10.14
N VAL A 178 17.52 -4.01 -9.31
CA VAL A 178 16.44 -3.33 -8.60
C VAL A 178 17.05 -2.50 -7.48
N LEU A 179 16.94 -1.17 -7.57
CA LEU A 179 17.48 -0.22 -6.60
C LEU A 179 16.45 0.15 -5.52
N TYR A 180 15.18 0.17 -5.86
CA TYR A 180 14.12 0.61 -4.96
C TYR A 180 12.79 -0.03 -5.31
N ILE A 181 12.03 -0.38 -4.28
CA ILE A 181 10.62 -0.79 -4.36
C ILE A 181 9.85 0.00 -3.30
N ASP A 182 8.79 0.71 -3.70
CA ASP A 182 7.90 1.39 -2.76
C ASP A 182 6.88 0.40 -2.19
N ASP A 183 7.19 -0.09 -1.00
CA ASP A 183 6.30 -0.97 -0.24
C ASP A 183 5.92 -0.34 1.10
N ALA A 184 4.66 -0.51 1.49
CA ALA A 184 4.10 0.07 2.71
C ALA A 184 4.85 -0.31 4.00
N ASP A 185 5.51 -1.47 4.03
CA ASP A 185 6.32 -1.93 5.18
C ASP A 185 7.72 -1.28 5.21
N HIS A 186 8.14 -0.57 4.14
CA HIS A 186 9.46 0.04 3.98
C HIS A 186 10.65 -0.90 4.27
N SER A 187 10.42 -2.20 4.31
CA SER A 187 11.43 -3.21 4.67
C SER A 187 12.57 -3.31 3.65
N PHE A 188 12.30 -2.91 2.40
CA PHE A 188 13.27 -2.94 1.32
C PHE A 188 14.23 -1.73 1.30
N ARG A 189 13.85 -0.62 1.93
CA ARG A 189 14.57 0.66 1.87
C ARG A 189 16.02 0.58 2.38
N THR A 190 16.23 -0.13 3.48
CA THR A 190 17.54 -0.12 4.20
C THR A 190 18.63 -0.92 3.51
N GLN A 191 18.28 -1.94 2.71
CA GLN A 191 19.27 -2.77 2.03
C GLN A 191 19.81 -2.15 0.74
N GLN A 192 19.07 -1.22 0.14
CA GLN A 192 19.39 -0.64 -1.17
C GLN A 192 20.05 0.74 -1.12
N GLU A 193 20.08 1.41 0.04
CA GLU A 193 20.70 2.73 0.19
C GLU A 193 22.17 2.75 -0.26
N ALA A 194 22.92 1.72 0.12
CA ALA A 194 24.33 1.60 -0.27
C ALA A 194 24.51 1.41 -1.80
N LEU A 195 23.60 0.64 -2.42
CA LEU A 195 23.61 0.42 -3.88
C LEU A 195 23.20 1.71 -4.62
N MET A 196 22.17 2.40 -4.16
CA MET A 196 21.75 3.68 -4.74
C MET A 196 22.85 4.73 -4.63
N ALA A 197 23.50 4.84 -3.47
CA ALA A 197 24.63 5.75 -3.27
C ALA A 197 25.79 5.41 -4.21
N SER A 198 26.09 4.13 -4.47
CA SER A 198 27.16 3.68 -5.38
C SER A 198 26.94 4.12 -6.82
N VAL A 199 25.67 4.30 -7.23
CA VAL A 199 25.28 4.79 -8.57
C VAL A 199 24.93 6.30 -8.55
N GLY A 200 25.19 7.00 -7.43
CA GLY A 200 24.99 8.44 -7.29
C GLY A 200 23.52 8.86 -7.24
N ILE A 201 22.66 8.02 -6.65
CA ILE A 201 21.26 8.29 -6.45
C ILE A 201 20.99 8.48 -4.95
N GLU A 202 20.41 9.62 -4.60
CA GLU A 202 19.93 9.92 -3.26
C GLU A 202 18.41 10.14 -3.33
N LEU A 203 17.65 9.38 -2.56
CA LEU A 203 16.19 9.56 -2.46
C LEU A 203 15.88 10.51 -1.30
N PRO A 204 14.92 11.42 -1.47
CA PRO A 204 14.50 12.32 -0.42
C PRO A 204 13.80 11.54 0.71
N GLU A 205 14.01 11.99 1.95
CA GLU A 205 13.27 11.44 3.11
C GLU A 205 11.75 11.64 2.99
N HIS A 206 11.36 12.72 2.32
CA HIS A 206 9.97 13.09 2.07
C HIS A 206 9.82 13.50 0.61
N GLY A 207 9.09 12.73 -0.16
CA GLY A 207 8.83 13.01 -1.57
C GLY A 207 8.11 11.84 -2.24
N LYS A 208 7.56 12.12 -3.41
CA LYS A 208 6.96 11.08 -4.25
C LYS A 208 8.09 10.38 -5.02
N VAL A 209 8.54 9.25 -4.51
CA VAL A 209 9.48 8.35 -5.19
C VAL A 209 8.69 7.45 -6.15
N PRO A 210 9.29 6.96 -7.27
CA PRO A 210 8.65 5.94 -8.11
C PRO A 210 8.39 4.63 -7.36
N ASP A 211 7.37 3.87 -7.78
CA ASP A 211 7.04 2.58 -7.18
C ASP A 211 8.17 1.54 -7.34
N LEU A 212 8.89 1.59 -8.48
CA LEU A 212 10.05 0.73 -8.76
C LEU A 212 11.14 1.52 -9.47
N ILE A 213 12.40 1.36 -9.02
CA ILE A 213 13.59 1.92 -9.68
C ILE A 213 14.53 0.78 -10.04
N VAL A 214 14.92 0.71 -11.33
CA VAL A 214 15.84 -0.31 -11.85
C VAL A 214 17.01 0.36 -12.56
N TRP A 215 18.24 -0.05 -12.24
CA TRP A 215 19.47 0.40 -12.87
C TRP A 215 20.02 -0.64 -13.85
N MET A 216 20.22 -0.24 -15.06
CA MET A 216 20.84 -1.04 -16.12
C MET A 216 22.23 -0.51 -16.43
N ALA A 217 23.23 -1.14 -15.86
CA ALA A 217 24.61 -0.61 -15.83
C ALA A 217 25.30 -0.57 -17.21
N ASP A 218 25.01 -1.54 -18.08
CA ASP A 218 25.60 -1.65 -19.43
C ASP A 218 25.20 -0.49 -20.36
N LYS A 219 23.98 0.05 -20.17
CA LYS A 219 23.45 1.18 -20.94
C LYS A 219 23.45 2.48 -20.16
N GLU A 220 23.78 2.43 -18.87
CA GLU A 220 23.61 3.52 -17.91
C GLU A 220 22.19 4.07 -17.88
N TRP A 221 21.18 3.22 -18.02
CA TRP A 221 19.78 3.59 -17.99
C TRP A 221 19.18 3.41 -16.60
N LEU A 222 18.42 4.41 -16.17
CA LEU A 222 17.65 4.38 -14.93
C LEU A 222 16.17 4.33 -15.26
N PHE A 223 15.56 3.18 -15.03
CA PHE A 223 14.12 2.99 -15.20
C PHE A 223 13.40 3.52 -13.97
N LEU A 224 12.47 4.43 -14.19
CA LEU A 224 11.57 5.01 -13.19
C LEU A 224 10.16 4.53 -13.56
N MET A 225 9.59 3.67 -12.72
CA MET A 225 8.39 2.92 -13.07
C MET A 225 7.28 3.18 -12.05
N GLU A 226 6.06 3.42 -12.54
CA GLU A 226 4.85 3.64 -11.75
C GLU A 226 3.85 2.50 -11.95
N ALA A 227 3.34 1.94 -10.87
CA ALA A 227 2.33 0.89 -10.87
C ALA A 227 0.92 1.50 -10.87
N CYS A 228 0.35 1.66 -12.06
CA CYS A 228 -0.92 2.35 -12.29
C CYS A 228 -2.12 1.42 -12.02
N SER A 229 -2.34 1.05 -10.76
CA SER A 229 -3.52 0.26 -10.35
C SER A 229 -4.61 1.12 -9.71
N THR A 230 -4.23 2.12 -8.92
CA THR A 230 -5.12 3.05 -8.19
C THR A 230 -4.66 4.50 -8.27
N HIS A 231 -3.41 4.72 -8.68
CA HIS A 231 -2.82 6.03 -8.94
C HIS A 231 -2.70 6.25 -10.45
N GLY A 232 -2.54 7.52 -10.85
CA GLY A 232 -2.38 7.89 -12.25
C GLY A 232 -1.03 7.45 -12.82
N PRO A 233 -0.89 7.50 -14.16
CA PRO A 233 0.34 7.19 -14.86
C PRO A 233 1.36 8.33 -14.71
N ILE A 234 2.51 8.17 -15.36
CA ILE A 234 3.48 9.26 -15.53
C ILE A 234 2.90 10.27 -16.54
N ASP A 235 2.19 11.24 -16.01
CA ASP A 235 1.72 12.42 -16.75
C ASP A 235 2.84 13.46 -16.91
N VAL A 236 2.55 14.57 -17.58
CA VAL A 236 3.52 15.64 -17.83
C VAL A 236 4.09 16.21 -16.53
N MET A 237 3.24 16.41 -15.50
CA MET A 237 3.68 16.95 -14.22
C MET A 237 4.57 15.96 -13.48
N ARG A 238 4.14 14.69 -13.44
CA ARG A 238 4.90 13.61 -12.80
C ARG A 238 6.25 13.38 -13.49
N LYS A 239 6.30 13.43 -14.83
CA LYS A 239 7.56 13.36 -15.58
C LYS A 239 8.52 14.49 -15.19
N CYS A 240 8.03 15.73 -15.08
CA CYS A 240 8.85 16.85 -14.65
C CYS A 240 9.38 16.66 -13.21
N GLU A 241 8.52 16.24 -12.28
CA GLU A 241 8.92 15.94 -10.89
C GLU A 241 10.05 14.88 -10.86
N LEU A 242 9.92 13.82 -11.65
CA LEU A 242 10.93 12.76 -11.73
C LEU A 242 12.24 13.23 -12.38
N VAL A 243 12.16 14.03 -13.45
CA VAL A 243 13.34 14.65 -14.07
C VAL A 243 14.10 15.52 -13.08
N ASP A 244 13.39 16.30 -12.28
CA ASP A 244 14.02 17.18 -11.27
C ASP A 244 14.62 16.34 -10.11
N LEU A 245 13.91 15.30 -9.66
CA LEU A 245 14.38 14.41 -8.61
C LEU A 245 15.67 13.67 -8.99
N PHE A 246 15.79 13.26 -10.25
CA PHE A 246 16.95 12.53 -10.80
C PHE A 246 17.79 13.41 -11.75
N ALA A 247 17.89 14.72 -11.47
CA ALA A 247 18.55 15.70 -12.34
C ALA A 247 20.01 15.36 -12.67
N SER A 248 20.74 14.67 -11.78
CA SER A 248 22.11 14.18 -12.00
C SER A 248 22.20 13.14 -13.13
N ARG A 249 21.09 12.51 -13.50
CA ARG A 249 20.99 11.43 -14.52
C ARG A 249 20.01 11.73 -15.64
N LYS A 250 19.64 12.99 -15.83
CA LYS A 250 18.55 13.43 -16.73
C LYS A 250 18.58 12.82 -18.15
N SER A 251 19.77 12.60 -18.73
CA SER A 251 19.92 12.06 -20.09
C SER A 251 19.82 10.53 -20.18
N ARG A 252 19.59 9.85 -19.05
CA ARG A 252 19.58 8.38 -18.95
C ARG A 252 18.33 7.83 -18.28
N LEU A 253 17.29 8.66 -18.13
CA LEU A 253 16.03 8.28 -17.51
C LEU A 253 15.12 7.60 -18.52
N VAL A 254 14.52 6.47 -18.12
CA VAL A 254 13.47 5.78 -18.85
C VAL A 254 12.23 5.77 -17.96
N PHE A 255 11.14 6.31 -18.47
CA PHE A 255 9.89 6.47 -17.73
C PHE A 255 8.89 5.41 -18.18
N VAL A 256 8.36 4.60 -17.26
CA VAL A 256 7.44 3.52 -17.59
C VAL A 256 6.19 3.57 -16.72
N SER A 257 5.03 3.71 -17.35
CA SER A 257 3.73 3.54 -16.70
C SER A 257 3.27 2.09 -16.89
N CYS A 258 3.16 1.34 -15.79
CA CYS A 258 2.82 -0.06 -15.78
C CYS A 258 1.37 -0.27 -15.37
N PHE A 259 0.62 -1.08 -16.13
CA PHE A 259 -0.80 -1.34 -15.92
C PHE A 259 -1.04 -2.84 -15.73
N PRO A 260 -2.04 -3.26 -14.93
CA PRO A 260 -2.39 -4.67 -14.83
C PRO A 260 -2.90 -5.23 -16.16
N ASP A 261 -3.66 -4.42 -16.91
CA ASP A 261 -4.23 -4.79 -18.20
C ASP A 261 -4.56 -3.57 -19.07
N ARG A 262 -4.92 -3.83 -20.34
CA ARG A 262 -5.29 -2.79 -21.31
C ARG A 262 -6.60 -2.06 -20.98
N MET A 263 -7.49 -2.67 -20.20
CA MET A 263 -8.75 -2.02 -19.81
C MET A 263 -8.50 -0.92 -18.78
N VAL A 264 -7.56 -1.14 -17.88
CA VAL A 264 -7.08 -0.11 -16.93
C VAL A 264 -6.28 0.94 -17.69
N MET A 265 -5.31 0.54 -18.53
CA MET A 265 -4.49 1.48 -19.32
C MET A 265 -5.35 2.43 -20.16
N ARG A 266 -6.42 1.93 -20.78
CA ARG A 266 -7.34 2.74 -21.62
C ARG A 266 -7.89 3.96 -20.90
N GLN A 267 -8.06 3.88 -19.59
CA GLN A 267 -8.63 4.97 -18.79
C GLN A 267 -7.66 6.15 -18.65
N TYR A 268 -6.36 5.91 -18.88
CA TYR A 268 -5.28 6.86 -18.66
C TYR A 268 -4.54 7.28 -19.93
N LEU A 269 -4.95 6.79 -21.10
CA LEU A 269 -4.23 7.06 -22.37
C LEU A 269 -4.05 8.54 -22.67
N ALA A 270 -5.01 9.38 -22.27
CA ALA A 270 -4.95 10.82 -22.47
C ALA A 270 -3.99 11.55 -21.52
N ASP A 271 -3.65 10.92 -20.40
CA ASP A 271 -2.83 11.51 -19.34
C ASP A 271 -1.36 11.14 -19.49
N LEU A 272 -1.04 10.10 -20.29
CA LEU A 272 0.34 9.65 -20.50
C LEU A 272 1.20 10.75 -21.16
N ALA A 273 2.35 11.03 -20.56
CA ALA A 273 3.30 11.98 -21.11
C ALA A 273 3.98 11.45 -22.37
N TRP A 274 4.30 12.33 -23.33
CA TRP A 274 5.17 11.99 -24.46
C TRP A 274 6.58 11.64 -23.99
N GLU A 275 7.29 10.84 -24.78
CA GLU A 275 8.63 10.30 -24.46
C GLU A 275 8.63 9.47 -23.17
N THR A 276 7.61 8.64 -23.01
CA THR A 276 7.48 7.64 -21.94
C THR A 276 6.99 6.31 -22.53
N GLU A 277 7.10 5.25 -21.73
CA GLU A 277 6.65 3.92 -22.09
C GLU A 277 5.36 3.56 -21.34
N ALA A 278 4.48 2.79 -21.97
CA ALA A 278 3.35 2.17 -21.33
C ALA A 278 3.38 0.65 -21.53
N TRP A 279 3.26 -0.09 -20.44
CA TRP A 279 3.33 -1.55 -20.41
C TRP A 279 2.15 -2.15 -19.66
N CYS A 280 1.71 -3.36 -20.07
CA CYS A 280 0.64 -4.10 -19.42
C CYS A 280 1.12 -5.49 -18.98
N ALA A 281 0.87 -5.83 -17.70
CA ALA A 281 1.23 -7.14 -17.15
C ALA A 281 0.47 -8.29 -17.85
N SER A 282 -0.77 -8.06 -18.29
CA SER A 282 -1.56 -9.06 -19.04
C SER A 282 -1.04 -9.36 -20.45
N ASP A 283 -0.10 -8.57 -20.98
CA ASP A 283 0.47 -8.71 -22.31
C ASP A 283 1.97 -8.30 -22.28
N PRO A 284 2.81 -9.06 -21.55
CA PRO A 284 4.12 -8.61 -21.10
C PRO A 284 5.15 -8.46 -22.22
N ASP A 285 4.93 -9.09 -23.38
CA ASP A 285 5.84 -9.06 -24.52
C ASP A 285 5.71 -7.79 -25.38
N HIS A 286 4.76 -6.92 -25.04
CA HIS A 286 4.48 -5.70 -25.80
C HIS A 286 4.63 -4.44 -24.93
N ILE A 287 5.23 -3.41 -25.54
CA ILE A 287 5.36 -2.07 -24.94
C ILE A 287 4.83 -1.03 -25.94
N ILE A 288 4.21 0.01 -25.40
CA ILE A 288 3.79 1.17 -26.19
C ILE A 288 4.80 2.27 -25.95
N HIS A 289 5.53 2.67 -26.97
CA HIS A 289 6.43 3.81 -26.94
C HIS A 289 5.70 5.06 -27.38
N LEU A 290 5.60 6.06 -26.49
CA LEU A 290 4.94 7.33 -26.74
C LEU A 290 5.97 8.37 -27.22
N ASP A 291 6.41 8.24 -28.46
CA ASP A 291 7.38 9.15 -29.07
C ASP A 291 6.66 10.27 -29.85
N GLY A 292 6.91 11.51 -29.48
CA GLY A 292 6.25 12.69 -30.08
C GLY A 292 6.81 13.08 -31.45
N GLU A 293 8.02 12.67 -31.85
CA GLU A 293 8.71 13.22 -33.01
C GLU A 293 8.91 12.24 -34.20
N ARG A 294 8.65 10.94 -34.03
CA ARG A 294 9.05 9.95 -35.04
C ARG A 294 7.89 9.08 -35.51
N PHE A 295 7.75 9.08 -36.76
CA PHE A 295 7.19 8.12 -37.69
C PHE A 295 5.70 7.96 -37.84
N MET A 296 5.30 8.39 -38.98
CA MET A 296 4.12 7.83 -39.66
C MET A 296 4.59 6.76 -40.63
N GLY A 297 4.39 5.50 -40.45
CA GLY A 297 4.63 4.42 -41.42
C GLY A 297 5.16 4.82 -42.81
N PRO A 298 5.22 3.93 -43.73
CA PRO A 298 4.62 2.58 -43.76
C PRO A 298 5.43 1.54 -42.98
N TYR A 299 4.68 0.63 -42.36
CA TYR A 299 5.26 -0.54 -41.71
C TYR A 299 5.25 -1.71 -42.67
N SER A 300 6.39 -2.44 -42.79
CA SER A 300 6.42 -3.67 -43.58
C SER A 300 5.83 -4.82 -42.77
N TYR A 301 4.77 -5.42 -43.31
CA TYR A 301 4.18 -6.62 -42.71
C TYR A 301 4.75 -7.85 -43.43
N GLY A 302 5.56 -8.62 -42.73
CA GLY A 302 5.81 -10.02 -43.07
C GLY A 302 6.77 -10.32 -44.21
N VAL A 303 7.68 -9.44 -44.56
CA VAL A 303 8.84 -9.82 -45.41
C VAL A 303 10.08 -9.76 -44.51
N VAL A 304 10.51 -10.92 -44.03
CA VAL A 304 11.87 -11.10 -43.51
C VAL A 304 12.77 -11.03 -44.75
N GLU A 305 13.47 -9.92 -44.96
CA GLU A 305 14.55 -9.91 -45.91
C GLU A 305 15.64 -10.87 -45.40
N PRO A 306 16.15 -11.79 -46.23
CA PRO A 306 17.25 -12.64 -45.80
C PRO A 306 18.47 -11.75 -45.59
N ASP A 307 19.13 -11.96 -44.42
CA ASP A 307 20.37 -11.31 -44.05
C ASP A 307 21.37 -11.33 -45.20
N GLU A 308 21.80 -10.15 -45.66
CA GLU A 308 23.02 -9.98 -46.44
C GLU A 308 24.26 -9.93 -45.55
#